data_3860d0cd7f468d672b96a4a8d72351ea
#
_entry.id   3860d0cd7f468d672b96a4a8d72351ea
#
_cell.length_a   1.000
_cell.length_b   1.000
_cell.length_c   1.000
_cell.angle_alpha   90.00
_cell.angle_beta   90.00
_cell.angle_gamma   90.00
#
_symmetry.space_group_name_H-M   'P 1'
#
loop_
_entity.id
_entity.type
_entity.pdbx_description
1 polymer ?
#
loop_
_entity_poly.entity_id
_entity_poly.type
_entity_poly.pdbx_seq_one_letter_code
_entity_poly.pdbx_strand_id
1 'polypeptide(L)'
;DAEQIPAEDRRMLLGGKGASLVEMSSDLGLAVPPGFVITTEAFKRFQKDKSLSFLDKELVHAMAEIESSTGRSFGSPDNPLLVSVRSGAPVSMPGMMDTILNLGLNDQTTSGLEARSNFNFAAECTSRFESMFNEIVIQKNNTNTTYIPSDVWEQLHLAIEAVFHSWNSPRAMTYREVE
;
A
#
# COMPACT_ATOMS: atom_id res chain seq x y z
N ASP A 1 14.28 11.68 -3.34
CA ASP A 1 14.74 10.29 -3.55
C ASP A 1 15.11 9.64 -2.22
N ALA A 2 14.60 8.42 -1.97
CA ALA A 2 14.84 7.70 -0.72
C ALA A 2 16.33 7.37 -0.50
N GLU A 3 17.09 7.26 -1.57
CA GLU A 3 18.54 7.00 -1.57
C GLU A 3 19.35 8.18 -0.98
N GLN A 4 18.83 9.39 -1.08
CA GLN A 4 19.49 10.60 -0.56
C GLN A 4 19.28 10.80 0.94
N ILE A 5 18.42 9.99 1.57
CA ILE A 5 18.17 10.04 3.00
C ILE A 5 19.35 9.37 3.72
N PRO A 6 20.00 10.03 4.69
CA PRO A 6 21.05 9.44 5.52
C PRO A 6 20.59 8.10 6.12
N ALA A 7 21.47 7.10 6.19
CA ALA A 7 21.13 5.74 6.63
C ALA A 7 20.54 5.74 8.05
N GLU A 8 21.03 6.59 8.93
CA GLU A 8 20.55 6.78 10.31
C GLU A 8 19.10 7.30 10.37
N ASP A 9 18.67 8.10 9.39
CA ASP A 9 17.33 8.69 9.34
C ASP A 9 16.31 7.84 8.60
N ARG A 10 16.77 6.93 7.73
CA ARG A 10 15.89 6.12 6.85
C ARG A 10 14.83 5.37 7.64
N ARG A 11 15.21 4.75 8.76
CA ARG A 11 14.28 3.94 9.56
C ARG A 11 13.17 4.78 10.19
N MET A 12 13.52 5.97 10.66
CA MET A 12 12.55 6.88 11.28
C MET A 12 11.60 7.50 10.25
N LEU A 13 12.10 7.80 9.05
CA LEU A 13 11.32 8.48 8.01
C LEU A 13 10.54 7.50 7.12
N LEU A 14 11.17 6.38 6.72
CA LEU A 14 10.59 5.39 5.79
C LEU A 14 9.94 4.21 6.50
N GLY A 15 10.13 4.09 7.82
CA GLY A 15 9.80 2.88 8.56
C GLY A 15 10.77 1.73 8.30
N GLY A 16 10.68 0.67 9.10
CA GLY A 16 11.61 -0.46 9.01
C GLY A 16 11.61 -1.16 7.64
N LYS A 17 10.44 -1.44 7.08
CA LYS A 17 10.34 -2.10 5.76
C LYS A 17 10.84 -1.21 4.62
N GLY A 18 10.49 0.09 4.64
CA GLY A 18 10.95 1.04 3.63
C GLY A 18 12.48 1.19 3.67
N ALA A 19 13.04 1.37 4.86
CA ALA A 19 14.49 1.46 5.04
C ALA A 19 15.23 0.22 4.54
N SER A 20 14.72 -1.00 4.87
CA SER A 20 15.32 -2.25 4.38
C SER A 20 15.23 -2.41 2.87
N LEU A 21 14.14 -1.95 2.22
CA LEU A 21 14.04 -1.99 0.76
C LEU A 21 15.04 -1.04 0.10
N VAL A 22 15.25 0.17 0.65
CA VAL A 22 16.29 1.10 0.15
C VAL A 22 17.67 0.51 0.34
N GLU A 23 17.98 -0.07 1.50
CA GLU A 23 19.26 -0.74 1.74
C GLU A 23 19.49 -1.88 0.74
N MET A 24 18.49 -2.74 0.51
CA MET A 24 18.61 -3.83 -0.46
C MET A 24 18.83 -3.32 -1.88
N SER A 25 18.09 -2.30 -2.33
CA SER A 25 18.19 -1.81 -3.70
C SER A 25 19.44 -0.96 -3.93
N SER A 26 19.71 0.02 -3.06
CA SER A 26 20.71 1.04 -3.29
C SER A 26 22.09 0.65 -2.74
N ASP A 27 22.12 0.11 -1.52
CA ASP A 27 23.38 -0.15 -0.85
C ASP A 27 23.94 -1.54 -1.24
N LEU A 28 23.05 -2.53 -1.46
CA LEU A 28 23.41 -3.90 -1.80
C LEU A 28 23.22 -4.25 -3.29
N GLY A 29 22.62 -3.38 -4.08
CA GLY A 29 22.35 -3.60 -5.51
C GLY A 29 21.44 -4.78 -5.82
N LEU A 30 20.58 -5.17 -4.88
CA LEU A 30 19.66 -6.29 -5.05
C LEU A 30 18.42 -5.84 -5.82
N ALA A 31 17.87 -6.74 -6.65
CA ALA A 31 16.61 -6.50 -7.33
C ALA A 31 15.46 -6.52 -6.33
N VAL A 32 14.78 -5.39 -6.18
CA VAL A 32 13.55 -5.26 -5.41
C VAL A 32 12.38 -4.89 -6.32
N PRO A 33 11.14 -5.31 -6.02
CA PRO A 33 9.97 -4.85 -6.77
C PRO A 33 9.87 -3.33 -6.71
N PRO A 34 9.47 -2.64 -7.81
CA PRO A 34 9.24 -1.21 -7.80
C PRO A 34 8.15 -0.84 -6.82
N GLY A 35 8.31 0.31 -6.18
CA GLY A 35 7.36 0.80 -5.19
C GLY A 35 7.77 2.17 -4.66
N PHE A 36 6.93 2.76 -3.83
CA PHE A 36 7.21 4.00 -3.13
C PHE A 36 6.84 3.89 -1.64
N VAL A 37 7.36 4.78 -0.85
CA VAL A 37 7.11 4.83 0.59
C VAL A 37 6.39 6.13 0.94
N ILE A 38 5.23 6.02 1.56
CA ILE A 38 4.56 7.14 2.22
C ILE A 38 5.23 7.30 3.59
N THR A 39 5.85 8.46 3.81
CA THR A 39 6.71 8.68 4.96
C THR A 39 5.96 8.78 6.29
N THR A 40 6.68 8.62 7.39
CA THR A 40 6.12 8.84 8.74
C THR A 40 5.65 10.28 8.96
N GLU A 41 6.24 11.26 8.25
CA GLU A 41 5.79 12.65 8.29
C GLU A 41 4.42 12.82 7.62
N ALA A 42 4.17 12.14 6.49
CA ALA A 42 2.86 12.11 5.87
C ALA A 42 1.82 11.46 6.81
N PHE A 43 2.19 10.40 7.51
CA PHE A 43 1.33 9.80 8.54
C PHE A 43 0.99 10.78 9.69
N LYS A 44 1.98 11.51 10.22
CA LYS A 44 1.74 12.53 11.25
C LYS A 44 0.78 13.63 10.76
N ARG A 45 0.95 14.05 9.49
CA ARG A 45 0.04 15.01 8.88
C ARG A 45 -1.38 14.46 8.75
N PHE A 46 -1.52 13.22 8.29
CA PHE A 46 -2.82 12.54 8.24
C PHE A 46 -3.48 12.46 9.63
N GLN A 47 -2.72 12.15 10.67
CA GLN A 47 -3.27 12.12 12.04
C GLN A 47 -3.86 13.46 12.48
N LYS A 48 -3.28 14.56 12.02
CA LYS A 48 -3.75 15.92 12.31
C LYS A 48 -4.93 16.33 11.43
N ASP A 49 -4.78 16.16 10.12
CA ASP A 49 -5.71 16.71 9.11
C ASP A 49 -6.91 15.78 8.86
N LYS A 50 -6.79 14.50 9.22
CA LYS A 50 -7.80 13.44 8.97
C LYS A 50 -8.20 13.32 7.49
N SER A 51 -7.31 13.64 6.59
CA SER A 51 -7.50 13.60 5.14
C SER A 51 -6.20 13.23 4.46
N LEU A 52 -6.29 12.53 3.33
CA LEU A 52 -5.16 12.19 2.45
C LEU A 52 -4.99 13.13 1.26
N SER A 53 -5.88 14.11 1.07
CA SER A 53 -5.91 14.99 -0.12
C SER A 53 -4.58 15.71 -0.39
N PHE A 54 -3.77 15.89 0.62
CA PHE A 54 -2.43 16.49 0.46
C PHE A 54 -1.44 15.55 -0.26
N LEU A 55 -1.76 14.26 -0.41
CA LEU A 55 -0.93 13.26 -1.10
C LEU A 55 -1.35 13.02 -2.56
N ASP A 56 -2.48 13.55 -3.02
CA ASP A 56 -3.06 13.18 -4.31
C ASP A 56 -2.07 13.33 -5.47
N LYS A 57 -1.36 14.45 -5.52
CA LYS A 57 -0.38 14.73 -6.59
C LYS A 57 0.84 13.81 -6.51
N GLU A 58 1.35 13.61 -5.31
CA GLU A 58 2.50 12.75 -5.04
C GLU A 58 2.16 11.28 -5.32
N LEU A 59 0.96 10.82 -4.97
CA LEU A 59 0.49 9.46 -5.28
C LEU A 59 0.40 9.23 -6.79
N VAL A 60 -0.18 10.17 -7.54
CA VAL A 60 -0.26 10.09 -9.00
C VAL A 60 1.13 10.05 -9.62
N HIS A 61 2.04 10.90 -9.18
CA HIS A 61 3.41 10.95 -9.69
C HIS A 61 4.17 9.65 -9.38
N ALA A 62 4.14 9.18 -8.13
CA ALA A 62 4.81 7.96 -7.72
C ALA A 62 4.24 6.70 -8.41
N MET A 63 2.92 6.67 -8.66
CA MET A 63 2.30 5.59 -9.42
C MET A 63 2.77 5.58 -10.87
N ALA A 64 2.87 6.76 -11.51
CA ALA A 64 3.38 6.87 -12.87
C ALA A 64 4.83 6.36 -13.02
N GLU A 65 5.67 6.54 -12.00
CA GLU A 65 7.02 5.95 -11.96
C GLU A 65 6.98 4.41 -11.92
N ILE A 66 6.09 3.83 -11.10
CA ILE A 66 5.91 2.37 -11.07
C ILE A 66 5.37 1.87 -12.41
N GLU A 67 4.40 2.55 -13.00
CA GLU A 67 3.85 2.21 -14.32
C GLU A 67 4.94 2.21 -15.39
N SER A 68 5.76 3.26 -15.42
CA SER A 68 6.89 3.39 -16.35
C SER A 68 7.91 2.25 -16.17
N SER A 69 8.23 1.89 -14.94
CA SER A 69 9.22 0.85 -14.63
C SER A 69 8.73 -0.57 -14.92
N THR A 70 7.42 -0.81 -14.76
CA THR A 70 6.81 -2.13 -14.96
C THR A 70 6.23 -2.35 -16.36
N GLY A 71 5.99 -1.28 -17.11
CA GLY A 71 5.25 -1.30 -18.37
C GLY A 71 3.78 -1.68 -18.20
N ARG A 72 3.23 -1.55 -16.99
CA ARG A 72 1.82 -1.83 -16.66
C ARG A 72 1.14 -0.56 -16.19
N SER A 73 -0.20 -0.50 -16.23
CA SER A 73 -0.93 0.69 -15.79
C SER A 73 -2.00 0.38 -14.76
N PHE A 74 -2.06 1.22 -13.73
CA PHE A 74 -3.00 1.08 -12.63
C PHE A 74 -4.42 1.40 -13.10
N GLY A 75 -5.32 0.41 -13.01
CA GLY A 75 -6.67 0.51 -13.52
C GLY A 75 -6.85 0.24 -15.02
N SER A 76 -5.77 -0.08 -15.77
CA SER A 76 -5.89 -0.46 -17.18
C SER A 76 -6.53 -1.83 -17.33
N PRO A 77 -7.57 -1.98 -18.16
CA PRO A 77 -8.15 -3.29 -18.47
C PRO A 77 -7.26 -4.17 -19.34
N ASP A 78 -6.37 -3.57 -20.15
CA ASP A 78 -5.54 -4.32 -21.09
C ASP A 78 -4.25 -4.84 -20.46
N ASN A 79 -3.67 -4.07 -19.52
CA ASN A 79 -2.39 -4.41 -18.88
C ASN A 79 -2.38 -3.96 -17.41
N PRO A 80 -3.20 -4.58 -16.56
CA PRO A 80 -3.41 -4.11 -15.19
C PRO A 80 -2.15 -4.20 -14.33
N LEU A 81 -1.84 -3.10 -13.65
CA LEU A 81 -0.90 -3.04 -12.55
C LEU A 81 -1.66 -3.32 -11.25
N LEU A 82 -1.21 -4.32 -10.50
CA LEU A 82 -1.71 -4.58 -9.16
C LEU A 82 -0.67 -4.13 -8.13
N VAL A 83 -1.12 -3.42 -7.12
CA VAL A 83 -0.24 -2.95 -6.04
C VAL A 83 -0.66 -3.50 -4.68
N SER A 84 0.23 -3.40 -3.70
CA SER A 84 -0.06 -3.79 -2.32
C SER A 84 0.27 -2.65 -1.40
N VAL A 85 -0.64 -2.31 -0.49
CA VAL A 85 -0.40 -1.33 0.57
C VAL A 85 0.00 -2.08 1.84
N ARG A 86 1.16 -1.70 2.39
CA ARG A 86 1.73 -2.34 3.58
C ARG A 86 2.21 -1.28 4.56
N SER A 87 2.06 -1.55 5.83
CA SER A 87 2.64 -0.68 6.86
C SER A 87 4.16 -0.82 6.93
N GLY A 88 4.83 0.28 7.22
CA GLY A 88 6.27 0.37 7.38
C GLY A 88 6.69 1.04 8.69
N ALA A 89 6.04 0.72 9.81
CA ALA A 89 6.38 1.31 11.11
C ALA A 89 7.88 1.24 11.43
N PRO A 90 8.45 2.24 12.13
CA PRO A 90 9.87 2.24 12.52
C PRO A 90 10.24 1.04 13.40
N VAL A 91 9.29 0.58 14.21
CA VAL A 91 9.42 -0.64 15.03
C VAL A 91 8.72 -1.79 14.30
N SER A 92 9.37 -2.95 14.23
CA SER A 92 8.77 -4.14 13.63
C SER A 92 7.66 -4.67 14.52
N MET A 93 6.43 -4.70 14.00
CA MET A 93 5.25 -5.21 14.71
C MET A 93 4.59 -6.32 13.87
N PRO A 94 5.16 -7.55 13.86
CA PRO A 94 4.65 -8.64 13.02
C PRO A 94 3.19 -8.96 13.33
N GLY A 95 2.32 -8.98 12.30
CA GLY A 95 0.90 -9.31 12.45
C GLY A 95 0.04 -8.27 13.17
N MET A 96 0.61 -7.14 13.60
CA MET A 96 -0.14 -6.09 14.33
C MET A 96 -0.73 -5.04 13.40
N MET A 97 -0.12 -4.84 12.24
CA MET A 97 -0.57 -3.85 11.25
C MET A 97 -1.05 -4.53 9.97
N ASP A 98 -2.04 -3.93 9.37
CA ASP A 98 -2.73 -4.50 8.23
C ASP A 98 -1.93 -4.38 6.92
N THR A 99 -2.23 -5.29 5.99
CA THR A 99 -1.71 -5.32 4.63
C THR A 99 -2.87 -5.61 3.69
N ILE A 100 -2.97 -4.88 2.58
CA ILE A 100 -3.97 -5.12 1.54
C ILE A 100 -3.22 -5.45 0.25
N LEU A 101 -3.52 -6.60 -0.33
CA LEU A 101 -2.89 -7.10 -1.54
C LEU A 101 -3.79 -6.91 -2.75
N ASN A 102 -3.17 -6.87 -3.93
CA ASN A 102 -3.84 -6.91 -5.24
C ASN A 102 -4.82 -5.75 -5.47
N LEU A 103 -4.55 -4.56 -4.92
CA LEU A 103 -5.30 -3.34 -5.22
C LEU A 103 -5.21 -3.02 -6.71
N GLY A 104 -6.29 -2.52 -7.27
CA GLY A 104 -6.40 -2.21 -8.69
C GLY A 104 -7.30 -3.19 -9.44
N LEU A 105 -7.98 -4.12 -8.74
CA LEU A 105 -8.92 -5.06 -9.32
C LEU A 105 -10.36 -4.50 -9.28
N ASN A 106 -11.03 -4.59 -10.41
CA ASN A 106 -12.45 -4.42 -10.65
C ASN A 106 -12.85 -5.35 -11.80
N ASP A 107 -14.09 -5.35 -12.25
CA ASP A 107 -14.55 -6.25 -13.30
C ASP A 107 -13.73 -6.17 -14.58
N GLN A 108 -13.32 -4.96 -14.99
CA GLN A 108 -12.57 -4.72 -16.22
C GLN A 108 -11.11 -5.18 -16.07
N THR A 109 -10.45 -4.80 -15.01
CA THR A 109 -9.03 -5.16 -14.76
C THR A 109 -8.88 -6.64 -14.43
N THR A 110 -9.87 -7.27 -13.79
CA THR A 110 -9.89 -8.73 -13.56
C THR A 110 -9.96 -9.48 -14.88
N SER A 111 -10.83 -9.05 -15.81
CA SER A 111 -10.90 -9.64 -17.17
C SER A 111 -9.58 -9.49 -17.92
N GLY A 112 -8.93 -8.32 -17.81
CA GLY A 112 -7.62 -8.09 -18.41
C GLY A 112 -6.52 -8.96 -17.79
N LEU A 113 -6.54 -9.16 -16.48
CA LEU A 113 -5.61 -10.04 -15.79
C LEU A 113 -5.81 -11.50 -16.23
N GLU A 114 -7.05 -11.94 -16.35
CA GLU A 114 -7.39 -13.28 -16.86
C GLU A 114 -6.86 -13.51 -18.27
N ALA A 115 -7.07 -12.57 -19.18
CA ALA A 115 -6.60 -12.65 -20.56
C ALA A 115 -5.08 -12.75 -20.68
N ARG A 116 -4.34 -12.16 -19.75
CA ARG A 116 -2.86 -12.16 -19.72
C ARG A 116 -2.24 -13.29 -18.90
N SER A 117 -3.02 -13.97 -18.09
CA SER A 117 -2.57 -15.06 -17.23
C SER A 117 -3.43 -16.32 -17.45
N ASN A 118 -4.38 -16.53 -16.59
CA ASN A 118 -5.42 -17.55 -16.68
C ASN A 118 -6.53 -17.25 -15.67
N PHE A 119 -7.68 -17.89 -15.86
CA PHE A 119 -8.85 -17.74 -15.00
C PHE A 119 -8.56 -18.01 -13.51
N ASN A 120 -7.88 -19.11 -13.20
CA ASN A 120 -7.64 -19.49 -11.81
C ASN A 120 -6.79 -18.46 -11.07
N PHE A 121 -5.74 -17.94 -11.71
CA PHE A 121 -4.88 -16.92 -11.12
C PHE A 121 -5.64 -15.60 -10.90
N ALA A 122 -6.40 -15.16 -11.90
CA ALA A 122 -7.20 -13.94 -11.80
C ALA A 122 -8.27 -14.08 -10.70
N ALA A 123 -8.97 -15.20 -10.64
CA ALA A 123 -9.98 -15.48 -9.61
C ALA A 123 -9.38 -15.52 -8.19
N GLU A 124 -8.19 -16.13 -8.03
CA GLU A 124 -7.50 -16.16 -6.73
C GLU A 124 -7.05 -14.75 -6.30
N CYS A 125 -6.51 -13.96 -7.22
CA CYS A 125 -6.12 -12.58 -6.95
C CYS A 125 -7.31 -11.73 -6.53
N THR A 126 -8.43 -11.84 -7.21
CA THR A 126 -9.67 -11.12 -6.91
C THR A 126 -10.24 -11.54 -5.57
N SER A 127 -10.39 -12.84 -5.32
CA SER A 127 -10.91 -13.34 -4.05
C SER A 127 -10.04 -12.90 -2.86
N ARG A 128 -8.73 -12.90 -3.01
CA ARG A 128 -7.80 -12.43 -1.98
C ARG A 128 -7.92 -10.93 -1.74
N PHE A 129 -8.00 -10.14 -2.80
CA PHE A 129 -8.22 -8.71 -2.72
C PHE A 129 -9.52 -8.37 -1.99
N GLU A 130 -10.64 -8.94 -2.45
CA GLU A 130 -11.96 -8.72 -1.87
C GLU A 130 -12.02 -9.11 -0.38
N SER A 131 -11.47 -10.28 -0.03
CA SER A 131 -11.43 -10.73 1.36
C SER A 131 -10.66 -9.76 2.25
N MET A 132 -9.46 -9.34 1.83
CA MET A 132 -8.62 -8.42 2.62
C MET A 132 -9.22 -7.01 2.68
N PHE A 133 -9.77 -6.51 1.57
CA PHE A 133 -10.40 -5.19 1.54
C PHE A 133 -11.65 -5.15 2.45
N ASN A 134 -12.50 -6.15 2.36
CA ASN A 134 -13.68 -6.27 3.23
C ASN A 134 -13.28 -6.33 4.71
N GLU A 135 -12.33 -7.19 5.06
CA GLU A 135 -11.90 -7.33 6.46
C GLU A 135 -11.24 -6.06 7.00
N ILE A 136 -10.30 -5.48 6.23
CA ILE A 136 -9.42 -4.43 6.74
C ILE A 136 -10.05 -3.04 6.53
N VAL A 137 -10.58 -2.75 5.35
CA VAL A 137 -11.09 -1.42 5.03
C VAL A 137 -12.52 -1.25 5.55
N ILE A 138 -13.41 -2.22 5.26
CA ILE A 138 -14.84 -2.08 5.55
C ILE A 138 -15.16 -2.40 7.01
N GLN A 139 -14.60 -3.49 7.56
CA GLN A 139 -15.01 -3.97 8.89
C GLN A 139 -14.17 -3.43 10.04
N LYS A 140 -12.84 -3.30 9.87
CA LYS A 140 -11.95 -2.95 10.99
C LYS A 140 -11.70 -1.45 11.18
N ASN A 141 -11.58 -0.70 10.12
CA ASN A 141 -10.96 0.63 10.21
C ASN A 141 -11.90 1.83 10.08
N ASN A 142 -13.20 1.66 10.38
CA ASN A 142 -14.17 2.77 10.39
C ASN A 142 -14.11 3.68 9.15
N THR A 143 -13.74 3.15 8.01
CA THR A 143 -13.89 3.87 6.75
C THR A 143 -15.37 4.01 6.47
N ASN A 144 -15.80 5.16 5.94
CA ASN A 144 -17.19 5.43 5.67
C ASN A 144 -17.77 4.63 4.48
N THR A 145 -17.04 3.63 3.98
CA THR A 145 -17.49 2.77 2.88
C THR A 145 -18.06 1.45 3.39
N THR A 146 -19.10 0.97 2.72
CA THR A 146 -19.75 -0.33 2.97
C THR A 146 -19.60 -1.29 1.78
N TYR A 147 -18.86 -0.89 0.76
CA TYR A 147 -18.65 -1.65 -0.47
C TYR A 147 -17.23 -1.43 -1.00
N ILE A 148 -16.79 -2.29 -1.90
CA ILE A 148 -15.52 -2.14 -2.62
C ILE A 148 -15.74 -1.21 -3.81
N PRO A 149 -15.07 -0.05 -3.89
CA PRO A 149 -15.22 0.85 -5.04
C PRO A 149 -14.74 0.21 -6.35
N SER A 150 -15.41 0.52 -7.46
CA SER A 150 -14.92 0.16 -8.79
C SER A 150 -13.77 1.06 -9.27
N ASP A 151 -13.66 2.27 -8.73
CA ASP A 151 -12.53 3.17 -8.97
C ASP A 151 -11.29 2.72 -8.19
N VAL A 152 -10.23 2.37 -8.93
CA VAL A 152 -8.99 1.84 -8.34
C VAL A 152 -8.24 2.87 -7.51
N TRP A 153 -8.38 4.15 -7.82
CA TRP A 153 -7.78 5.23 -7.03
C TRP A 153 -8.51 5.43 -5.69
N GLU A 154 -9.82 5.31 -5.70
CA GLU A 154 -10.61 5.29 -4.47
C GLU A 154 -10.24 4.08 -3.60
N GLN A 155 -10.06 2.89 -4.20
CA GLN A 155 -9.54 1.71 -3.50
C GLN A 155 -8.19 2.01 -2.83
N LEU A 156 -7.26 2.65 -3.56
CA LEU A 156 -5.93 2.97 -3.06
C LEU A 156 -5.98 3.94 -1.87
N HIS A 157 -6.77 5.01 -1.97
CA HIS A 157 -6.95 5.97 -0.88
C HIS A 157 -7.51 5.32 0.38
N LEU A 158 -8.58 4.55 0.25
CA LEU A 158 -9.20 3.83 1.38
C LEU A 158 -8.24 2.81 2.00
N ALA A 159 -7.42 2.14 1.19
CA ALA A 159 -6.43 1.19 1.67
C ALA A 159 -5.30 1.89 2.46
N ILE A 160 -4.80 3.03 1.98
CA ILE A 160 -3.79 3.83 2.69
C ILE A 160 -4.36 4.33 4.02
N GLU A 161 -5.58 4.85 4.02
CA GLU A 161 -6.29 5.31 5.22
C GLU A 161 -6.45 4.19 6.24
N ALA A 162 -6.92 3.02 5.80
CA ALA A 162 -7.09 1.85 6.66
C ALA A 162 -5.77 1.40 7.30
N VAL A 163 -4.68 1.36 6.51
CA VAL A 163 -3.35 1.01 7.02
C VAL A 163 -2.85 2.07 8.01
N PHE A 164 -3.11 3.35 7.78
CA PHE A 164 -2.79 4.40 8.73
C PHE A 164 -3.59 4.26 10.03
N HIS A 165 -4.87 3.94 9.96
CA HIS A 165 -5.69 3.70 11.14
C HIS A 165 -5.23 2.47 11.94
N SER A 166 -4.71 1.44 11.27
CA SER A 166 -4.23 0.22 11.93
C SER A 166 -3.10 0.47 12.94
N TRP A 167 -2.35 1.57 12.81
CA TRP A 167 -1.35 2.01 13.79
C TRP A 167 -1.94 2.26 15.19
N ASN A 168 -3.17 2.74 15.25
CA ASN A 168 -3.88 3.02 16.50
C ASN A 168 -4.85 1.89 16.89
N SER A 169 -4.74 0.72 16.26
CA SER A 169 -5.52 -0.44 16.68
C SER A 169 -5.14 -0.86 18.12
N PRO A 170 -6.08 -1.42 18.89
CA PRO A 170 -5.78 -1.90 20.25
C PRO A 170 -4.57 -2.85 20.29
N ARG A 171 -4.45 -3.74 19.30
CA ARG A 171 -3.32 -4.67 19.18
C ARG A 171 -1.99 -3.95 18.99
N ALA A 172 -1.93 -2.95 18.10
CA ALA A 172 -0.71 -2.18 17.84
C ALA A 172 -0.33 -1.30 19.03
N MET A 173 -1.32 -0.74 19.75
CA MET A 173 -1.08 0.04 20.97
C MET A 173 -0.50 -0.82 22.09
N THR A 174 -1.14 -1.95 22.39
CA THR A 174 -0.65 -2.89 23.42
C THR A 174 0.79 -3.36 23.14
N TYR A 175 1.10 -3.64 21.88
CA TYR A 175 2.46 -4.07 21.51
C TYR A 175 3.51 -2.98 21.80
N ARG A 176 3.21 -1.72 21.50
CA ARG A 176 4.10 -0.59 21.75
C ARG A 176 4.29 -0.25 23.25
N GLU A 177 3.34 -0.64 24.10
CA GLU A 177 3.44 -0.44 25.55
C GLU A 177 4.34 -1.47 26.24
N VAL A 178 4.60 -2.62 25.56
CA VAL A 178 5.38 -3.73 26.12
C VAL A 178 6.85 -3.68 25.68
N GLU A 179 7.17 -3.00 24.57
CA GLU A 179 8.54 -2.77 24.08
C GLU A 179 9.10 -1.43 24.61
#